data_48bf1fad410783a35877f13de1f9c917
#
_entry.id   48bf1fad410783a35877f13de1f9c917
#
_cell.length_a   1.000
_cell.length_b   1.000
_cell.length_c   1.000
_cell.angle_alpha   90.00
_cell.angle_beta   90.00
_cell.angle_gamma   90.00
#
_symmetry.space_group_name_H-M   'P 1'
#
loop_
_entity.id
_entity.type
_entity.pdbx_description
1 polymer ?
#
loop_
_entity_poly.entity_id
_entity_poly.type
_entity_poly.pdbx_seq_one_letter_code
_entity_poly.pdbx_strand_id
1 'polypeptide(L)'
;MGQFVDLKSADGFVLPAWVAEPDTAPRGAVVVLQEIFGVNSHIRAVADRFAARGYLAVAPATFHRVKPGVELGYTADDMQAGMELKAAVEALPAPGVMPDIQAAIDYAAQ
;
A
#
# COMPACT_ATOMS: atom_id res chain seq x y z
N MET A 1 -2.30 6.93 14.47
CA MET A 1 -2.15 7.93 13.45
C MET A 1 -2.89 7.56 12.17
N GLY A 2 -2.50 6.51 11.50
CA GLY A 2 -3.18 6.12 10.27
C GLY A 2 -4.30 5.13 10.51
N GLN A 3 -4.97 4.78 9.43
CA GLN A 3 -6.00 3.75 9.44
C GLN A 3 -6.11 3.13 8.06
N PHE A 4 -6.65 1.92 7.99
CA PHE A 4 -6.94 1.31 6.70
C PHE A 4 -8.21 1.92 6.10
N VAL A 5 -8.15 2.20 4.81
CA VAL A 5 -9.26 2.72 4.03
C VAL A 5 -9.37 1.84 2.78
N ASP A 6 -10.58 1.54 2.34
CA ASP A 6 -10.77 0.80 1.11
C ASP A 6 -10.67 1.74 -0.09
N LEU A 7 -9.85 1.35 -1.05
CA LEU A 7 -9.74 2.02 -2.35
C LEU A 7 -10.41 1.15 -3.41
N LYS A 8 -10.91 1.79 -4.45
CA LYS A 8 -11.52 1.08 -5.56
C LYS A 8 -10.76 1.39 -6.84
N SER A 9 -10.26 0.35 -7.48
CA SER A 9 -9.55 0.48 -8.75
C SER A 9 -10.52 0.70 -9.90
N ALA A 10 -10.01 1.12 -11.04
CA ALA A 10 -10.81 1.41 -12.22
C ALA A 10 -11.61 0.19 -12.70
N ASP A 11 -11.10 -1.03 -12.47
CA ASP A 11 -11.80 -2.27 -12.82
C ASP A 11 -12.80 -2.74 -11.77
N GLY A 12 -13.01 -1.96 -10.70
CA GLY A 12 -13.94 -2.29 -9.62
C GLY A 12 -13.34 -3.08 -8.46
N PHE A 13 -12.08 -3.50 -8.56
CA PHE A 13 -11.42 -4.24 -7.47
C PHE A 13 -11.23 -3.33 -6.26
N VAL A 14 -11.55 -3.85 -5.07
CA VAL A 14 -11.40 -3.11 -3.81
C VAL A 14 -10.19 -3.63 -3.07
N LEU A 15 -9.32 -2.72 -2.65
CA LEU A 15 -8.12 -3.05 -1.88
C LEU A 15 -7.96 -2.09 -0.71
N PRO A 16 -7.38 -2.55 0.41
CA PRO A 16 -7.09 -1.66 1.52
C PRO A 16 -5.83 -0.85 1.26
N ALA A 17 -5.78 0.33 1.84
CA ALA A 17 -4.58 1.15 1.89
C ALA A 17 -4.46 1.76 3.28
N TRP A 18 -3.24 1.84 3.78
CA TRP A 18 -2.99 2.57 5.02
C TRP A 18 -2.88 4.05 4.69
N VAL A 19 -3.74 4.85 5.30
CA VAL A 19 -3.79 6.29 5.08
C VAL A 19 -3.43 7.00 6.36
N ALA A 20 -2.38 7.81 6.32
CA ALA A 20 -1.94 8.62 7.45
C ALA A 20 -2.07 10.09 7.06
N GLU A 21 -2.87 10.82 7.83
CA GLU A 21 -3.14 12.23 7.56
C GLU A 21 -2.36 13.11 8.52
N PRO A 22 -1.81 14.25 8.05
CA PRO A 22 -1.19 15.22 8.96
C PRO A 22 -2.26 15.96 9.77
N ASP A 23 -1.84 16.55 10.89
CA ASP A 23 -2.75 17.31 11.77
C ASP A 23 -3.19 18.64 11.15
N THR A 24 -2.43 19.12 10.18
CA THR A 24 -2.71 20.38 9.50
C THR A 24 -2.97 20.12 8.02
N ALA A 25 -3.24 21.16 7.26
CA ALA A 25 -3.41 21.01 5.82
C ALA A 25 -2.16 20.39 5.21
N PRO A 26 -2.28 19.35 4.35
CA PRO A 26 -1.13 18.67 3.81
C PRO A 26 -0.23 19.58 2.97
N ARG A 27 1.07 19.41 3.15
CA ARG A 27 2.08 20.09 2.33
C ARG A 27 2.22 19.44 0.96
N GLY A 28 1.74 18.24 0.82
CA GLY A 28 1.78 17.43 -0.38
C GLY A 28 1.30 16.03 -0.04
N ALA A 29 1.39 15.14 -1.01
CA ALA A 29 0.96 13.75 -0.83
C ALA A 29 2.05 12.80 -1.29
N VAL A 30 2.15 11.65 -0.60
CA VAL A 30 3.13 10.61 -0.88
C VAL A 30 2.41 9.28 -0.99
N VAL A 31 2.67 8.52 -2.05
CA VAL A 31 2.24 7.13 -2.15
C VAL A 31 3.43 6.27 -1.75
N VAL A 32 3.25 5.50 -0.68
CA VAL A 32 4.30 4.64 -0.13
C VAL A 32 4.07 3.23 -0.65
N LEU A 33 4.97 2.75 -1.50
CA LEU A 33 4.86 1.40 -2.04
C LEU A 33 5.48 0.41 -1.07
N GLN A 34 4.76 -0.69 -0.85
CA GLN A 34 5.23 -1.75 0.04
C GLN A 34 6.44 -2.47 -0.54
N GLU A 35 7.20 -3.09 0.35
CA GLU A 35 8.19 -4.08 -0.03
C GLU A 35 7.51 -5.46 -0.17
N ILE A 36 8.30 -6.52 -0.33
CA ILE A 36 7.74 -7.88 -0.50
C ILE A 36 7.02 -8.42 0.73
N PHE A 37 6.97 -7.66 1.80
CA PHE A 37 6.40 -8.06 3.09
C PHE A 37 4.98 -7.54 3.32
N GLY A 38 4.39 -6.87 2.32
CA GLY A 38 3.05 -6.30 2.44
C GLY A 38 3.05 -4.95 3.14
N VAL A 39 1.85 -4.45 3.41
CA VAL A 39 1.68 -3.22 4.20
C VAL A 39 1.74 -3.60 5.67
N ASN A 40 2.94 -3.93 6.10
CA ASN A 40 3.22 -4.39 7.46
C ASN A 40 3.48 -3.19 8.40
N SER A 41 3.82 -3.49 9.66
CA SER A 41 4.02 -2.43 10.66
C SER A 41 5.12 -1.44 10.26
N HIS A 42 6.16 -1.91 9.55
CA HIS A 42 7.24 -1.04 9.07
C HIS A 42 6.73 -0.03 8.04
N ILE A 43 5.99 -0.51 7.04
CA ILE A 43 5.43 0.36 6.00
C ILE A 43 4.42 1.34 6.58
N ARG A 44 3.57 0.88 7.51
CA ARG A 44 2.64 1.76 8.21
C ARG A 44 3.39 2.85 9.00
N ALA A 45 4.49 2.48 9.64
CA ALA A 45 5.31 3.45 10.37
C ALA A 45 5.97 4.45 9.42
N VAL A 46 6.40 4.02 8.23
CA VAL A 46 6.94 4.94 7.22
C VAL A 46 5.88 5.97 6.82
N ALA A 47 4.66 5.51 6.54
CA ALA A 47 3.55 6.41 6.18
C ALA A 47 3.25 7.39 7.32
N ASP A 48 3.21 6.90 8.56
CA ASP A 48 2.95 7.73 9.73
C ASP A 48 4.04 8.80 9.91
N ARG A 49 5.30 8.47 9.60
CA ARG A 49 6.39 9.45 9.68
C ARG A 49 6.25 10.55 8.65
N PHE A 50 5.78 10.23 7.43
CA PHE A 50 5.48 11.28 6.45
C PHE A 50 4.36 12.18 6.93
N ALA A 51 3.32 11.60 7.55
CA ALA A 51 2.21 12.40 8.09
C ALA A 51 2.70 13.32 9.22
N ALA A 52 3.59 12.84 10.07
CA ALA A 52 4.19 13.66 11.13
C ALA A 52 4.97 14.85 10.59
N ARG A 53 5.40 14.78 9.34
CA ARG A 53 6.11 15.88 8.66
C ARG A 53 5.19 16.72 7.78
N GLY A 54 3.90 16.48 7.83
CA GLY A 54 2.92 17.33 7.15
C GLY A 54 2.44 16.82 5.80
N TYR A 55 2.69 15.56 5.46
CA TYR A 55 2.28 14.97 4.18
C TYR A 55 1.13 14.02 4.37
N LEU A 56 0.20 14.00 3.41
CA LEU A 56 -0.77 12.92 3.34
C LEU A 56 -0.07 11.70 2.74
N ALA A 57 -0.05 10.58 3.47
CA ALA A 57 0.62 9.37 3.03
C ALA A 57 -0.39 8.24 2.80
N VAL A 58 -0.29 7.58 1.65
CA VAL A 58 -1.18 6.49 1.25
C VAL A 58 -0.33 5.28 0.86
N ALA A 59 -0.53 4.16 1.55
CA ALA A 59 0.21 2.93 1.30
C ALA A 59 -0.74 1.82 0.84
N PRO A 60 -0.89 1.60 -0.48
CA PRO A 60 -1.81 0.60 -0.99
C PRO A 60 -1.28 -0.82 -0.82
N ALA A 61 -2.18 -1.76 -0.50
CA ALA A 61 -1.84 -3.17 -0.35
C ALA A 61 -1.78 -3.84 -1.72
N THR A 62 -0.65 -3.74 -2.39
CA THR A 62 -0.50 -4.20 -3.77
C THR A 62 -0.46 -5.72 -3.93
N PHE A 63 -0.39 -6.48 -2.83
CA PHE A 63 -0.52 -7.95 -2.88
C PHE A 63 -1.98 -8.42 -2.78
N HIS A 64 -2.92 -7.51 -2.54
CA HIS A 64 -4.30 -7.88 -2.20
C HIS A 64 -5.00 -8.68 -3.30
N ARG A 65 -4.67 -8.42 -4.58
CA ARG A 65 -5.24 -9.18 -5.70
C ARG A 65 -4.84 -10.65 -5.67
N VAL A 66 -3.63 -10.94 -5.15
CA VAL A 66 -3.11 -12.30 -5.05
C VAL A 66 -3.52 -12.92 -3.74
N LYS A 67 -3.32 -12.21 -2.64
CA LYS A 67 -3.64 -12.70 -1.31
C LYS A 67 -4.00 -11.54 -0.39
N PRO A 68 -5.21 -11.52 0.16
CA PRO A 68 -5.60 -10.47 1.11
C PRO A 68 -4.85 -10.58 2.43
N GLY A 69 -4.66 -9.42 3.08
CA GLY A 69 -4.19 -9.35 4.45
C GLY A 69 -2.72 -9.71 4.66
N VAL A 70 -1.87 -9.53 3.64
CA VAL A 70 -0.45 -9.88 3.76
C VAL A 70 0.27 -8.86 4.64
N GLU A 71 0.79 -9.36 5.76
CA GLU A 71 1.64 -8.58 6.69
C GLU A 71 2.73 -9.52 7.18
N LEU A 72 3.87 -9.50 6.51
CA LEU A 72 4.98 -10.39 6.82
C LEU A 72 6.04 -9.69 7.66
N GLY A 73 6.77 -10.47 8.44
CA GLY A 73 7.98 -10.02 9.11
C GLY A 73 9.21 -10.24 8.23
N TYR A 74 10.35 -10.44 8.88
CA TYR A 74 11.63 -10.48 8.16
C TYR A 74 12.39 -11.80 8.38
N THR A 75 11.69 -12.86 8.78
CA THR A 75 12.28 -14.18 8.88
C THR A 75 12.58 -14.73 7.48
N ALA A 76 13.40 -15.80 7.41
CA ALA A 76 13.66 -16.46 6.14
C ALA A 76 12.39 -16.99 5.49
N ASP A 77 11.47 -17.53 6.29
CA ASP A 77 10.19 -18.03 5.78
C ASP A 77 9.31 -16.89 5.25
N ASP A 78 9.29 -15.75 5.94
CA ASP A 78 8.56 -14.57 5.49
C ASP A 78 9.15 -14.02 4.19
N MET A 79 10.46 -14.00 4.08
CA MET A 79 11.12 -13.57 2.85
C MET A 79 10.77 -14.47 1.68
N GLN A 80 10.76 -15.79 1.91
CA GLN A 80 10.35 -16.75 0.88
C GLN A 80 8.91 -16.54 0.46
N ALA A 81 8.00 -16.36 1.43
CA ALA A 81 6.59 -16.10 1.15
C ALA A 81 6.42 -14.79 0.37
N GLY A 82 7.15 -13.75 0.74
CA GLY A 82 7.12 -12.47 0.05
C GLY A 82 7.61 -12.55 -1.38
N MET A 83 8.68 -13.31 -1.63
CA MET A 83 9.20 -13.52 -2.98
C MET A 83 8.20 -14.28 -3.85
N GLU A 84 7.50 -15.25 -3.29
CA GLU A 84 6.46 -16.00 -4.01
C GLU A 84 5.28 -15.09 -4.36
N LEU A 85 4.86 -14.22 -3.43
CA LEU A 85 3.79 -13.26 -3.69
C LEU A 85 4.20 -12.24 -4.75
N LYS A 86 5.43 -11.76 -4.70
CA LYS A 86 5.96 -10.85 -5.72
C LYS A 86 5.90 -11.50 -7.09
N ALA A 87 6.35 -12.74 -7.20
CA ALA A 87 6.31 -13.48 -8.46
C ALA A 87 4.88 -13.64 -8.97
N ALA A 88 3.92 -13.92 -8.06
CA ALA A 88 2.51 -14.06 -8.43
C ALA A 88 1.93 -12.74 -8.93
N VAL A 89 2.30 -11.61 -8.31
CA VAL A 89 1.86 -10.28 -8.76
C VAL A 89 2.44 -10.00 -10.14
N GLU A 90 3.70 -10.30 -10.36
CA GLU A 90 4.35 -10.07 -11.66
C GLU A 90 3.77 -10.96 -12.76
N ALA A 91 3.17 -12.08 -12.40
CA ALA A 91 2.52 -12.99 -13.34
C ALA A 91 1.07 -12.60 -13.67
N LEU A 92 0.50 -11.59 -13.01
CA LEU A 92 -0.85 -11.12 -13.32
C LEU A 92 -0.93 -10.61 -14.74
N PRO A 93 -2.06 -10.84 -15.44
CA PRO A 93 -2.26 -10.23 -16.77
C PRO A 93 -2.18 -8.71 -16.68
N ALA A 94 -1.68 -8.07 -17.72
CA ALA A 94 -1.66 -6.62 -17.79
C ALA A 94 -3.10 -6.09 -17.62
N PRO A 95 -3.29 -4.96 -16.94
CA PRO A 95 -2.28 -4.04 -16.38
C PRO A 95 -1.77 -4.40 -14.98
N GLY A 96 -2.04 -5.60 -14.46
CA GLY A 96 -1.55 -6.05 -13.17
C GLY A 96 -2.07 -5.19 -12.01
N VAL A 97 -1.15 -4.72 -11.16
CA VAL A 97 -1.51 -3.89 -10.01
C VAL A 97 -1.44 -2.38 -10.30
N MET A 98 -1.14 -1.98 -11.52
CA MET A 98 -1.06 -0.56 -11.85
C MET A 98 -2.37 0.20 -11.55
N PRO A 99 -3.57 -0.35 -11.82
CA PRO A 99 -4.81 0.32 -11.43
C PRO A 99 -4.93 0.54 -9.92
N ASP A 100 -4.36 -0.35 -9.12
CA ASP A 100 -4.39 -0.24 -7.66
C ASP A 100 -3.49 0.89 -7.18
N ILE A 101 -2.31 1.01 -7.78
CA ILE A 101 -1.40 2.11 -7.50
C ILE A 101 -2.02 3.43 -7.95
N GLN A 102 -2.68 3.43 -9.12
CA GLN A 102 -3.36 4.62 -9.62
C GLN A 102 -4.49 5.04 -8.69
N ALA A 103 -5.23 4.09 -8.12
CA ALA A 103 -6.28 4.40 -7.15
C ALA A 103 -5.71 5.10 -5.92
N ALA A 104 -4.52 4.69 -5.47
CA ALA A 104 -3.85 5.36 -4.35
C ALA A 104 -3.41 6.78 -4.72
N ILE A 105 -2.91 6.99 -5.93
CA ILE A 105 -2.52 8.30 -6.42
C ILE A 105 -3.76 9.22 -6.50
N ASP A 106 -4.85 8.70 -7.03
CA ASP A 106 -6.10 9.46 -7.17
C ASP A 106 -6.67 9.84 -5.80
N TYR A 107 -6.62 8.93 -4.84
CA TYR A 107 -7.04 9.21 -3.48
C TYR A 107 -6.19 10.33 -2.87
N ALA A 108 -4.88 10.24 -3.06
CA ALA A 108 -3.94 11.23 -2.50
C ALA A 108 -4.11 12.62 -3.13
N ALA A 109 -4.62 12.69 -4.34
CA ALA A 109 -4.81 13.94 -5.08
C ALA A 109 -6.09 14.68 -4.72
N GLN A 110 -6.96 14.08 -3.93
CA GLN A 110 -8.23 14.71 -3.56
C GLN A 110 -8.06 15.88 -2.58
#